data_25c2f864657b6ee291d1485a255f7f83
#
_entry.id   25c2f864657b6ee291d1485a255f7f83
#
_cell.length_a   1.000
_cell.length_b   1.000
_cell.length_c   1.000
_cell.angle_alpha   90.00
_cell.angle_beta   90.00
_cell.angle_gamma   90.00
#
_symmetry.space_group_name_H-M   'P 1'
#
loop_
_entity.id
_entity.type
_entity.pdbx_description
1 polymer ?
#
loop_
_entity_poly.entity_id
_entity_poly.type
_entity_poly.pdbx_seq_one_letter_code
_entity_poly.pdbx_strand_id
1 'polypeptide(L)'
;TMQTVDYGRYDLPSIQELPEGVTAREIIDSTSVWQTALKALDVTNHSAPVLTVEKLEGLAEFANGNAMVTQGRSFFQQEYDSGAAVCLISESLARENGLNVGDSLPLSLYEDDPGLPPIYARFQESCNPRASVFVPQEGFRQETEYTIIGLYRQSSEWVTTPTSFTPNSVFAPEKSVTCRT
;
A
#
# COMPACT_ATOMS: atom_id res chain seq x y z
N THR A 1 21.44 -7.33 -9.75
CA THR A 1 20.82 -8.56 -9.23
C THR A 1 19.55 -8.10 -8.53
N MET A 2 18.41 -8.37 -9.15
CA MET A 2 17.09 -8.09 -8.58
C MET A 2 16.94 -8.91 -7.30
N GLN A 3 16.81 -8.25 -6.16
CA GLN A 3 16.42 -8.94 -4.93
C GLN A 3 14.91 -9.05 -4.92
N THR A 4 14.41 -10.25 -4.99
CA THR A 4 12.98 -10.52 -4.82
C THR A 4 12.62 -10.48 -3.34
N VAL A 5 11.52 -9.84 -3.01
CA VAL A 5 10.95 -9.90 -1.66
C VAL A 5 10.47 -11.32 -1.40
N ASP A 6 11.00 -11.96 -0.36
CA ASP A 6 10.53 -13.27 0.05
C ASP A 6 9.32 -13.12 0.95
N TYR A 7 8.18 -13.66 0.50
CA TYR A 7 6.94 -13.66 1.27
C TYR A 7 6.74 -15.02 1.92
N GLY A 8 6.74 -15.05 3.25
CA GLY A 8 6.33 -16.24 3.99
C GLY A 8 4.83 -16.49 3.84
N ARG A 9 4.46 -17.70 3.48
CA ARG A 9 3.08 -18.17 3.49
C ARG A 9 2.80 -18.91 4.78
N TYR A 10 1.77 -18.49 5.50
CA TYR A 10 1.32 -19.09 6.74
C TYR A 10 -0.13 -19.53 6.61
N ASP A 11 -0.38 -20.82 6.81
CA ASP A 11 -1.72 -21.37 6.84
C ASP A 11 -2.30 -21.18 8.25
N LEU A 12 -3.42 -20.45 8.32
CA LEU A 12 -4.09 -20.18 9.59
C LEU A 12 -4.93 -21.37 10.04
N PRO A 13 -4.76 -21.87 11.27
CA PRO A 13 -5.63 -22.91 11.79
C PRO A 13 -7.06 -22.37 11.98
N SER A 14 -8.05 -23.22 11.79
CA SER A 14 -9.45 -22.86 12.03
C SER A 14 -9.70 -22.58 13.53
N ILE A 15 -10.34 -21.46 13.83
CA ILE A 15 -10.77 -21.11 15.20
C ILE A 15 -12.09 -21.83 15.56
N GLN A 16 -12.73 -22.52 14.64
CA GLN A 16 -14.03 -23.16 14.87
C GLN A 16 -13.98 -24.36 15.84
N GLU A 17 -12.80 -24.87 16.12
CA GLU A 17 -12.59 -26.00 17.06
C GLU A 17 -11.79 -25.52 18.28
N LEU A 18 -12.37 -24.61 19.07
CA LEU A 18 -11.78 -24.22 20.34
C LEU A 18 -11.92 -25.36 21.35
N PRO A 19 -10.85 -25.79 22.03
CA PRO A 19 -10.96 -26.69 23.17
C PRO A 19 -11.87 -26.11 24.26
N GLU A 20 -12.60 -26.98 24.96
CA GLU A 20 -13.51 -26.56 26.00
C GLU A 20 -12.75 -25.76 27.10
N GLY A 21 -13.23 -24.57 27.41
CA GLY A 21 -12.63 -23.68 28.40
C GLY A 21 -11.48 -22.80 27.92
N VAL A 22 -11.09 -22.87 26.64
CA VAL A 22 -10.06 -22.02 26.05
C VAL A 22 -10.71 -20.89 25.25
N THR A 23 -10.26 -19.65 25.49
CA THR A 23 -10.72 -18.48 24.75
C THR A 23 -9.93 -18.30 23.43
N ALA A 24 -10.57 -17.70 22.43
CA ALA A 24 -9.90 -17.36 21.18
C ALA A 24 -8.64 -16.51 21.41
N ARG A 25 -8.68 -15.63 22.41
CA ARG A 25 -7.55 -14.78 22.77
C ARG A 25 -6.33 -15.58 23.24
N GLU A 26 -6.56 -16.58 24.09
CA GLU A 26 -5.48 -17.45 24.59
C GLU A 26 -4.82 -18.22 23.46
N ILE A 27 -5.59 -18.68 22.45
CA ILE A 27 -5.03 -19.33 21.26
C ILE A 27 -4.22 -18.36 20.44
N ILE A 28 -4.75 -17.16 20.17
CA ILE A 28 -4.05 -16.12 19.42
C ILE A 28 -2.73 -15.75 20.11
N ASP A 29 -2.75 -15.56 21.42
CA ASP A 29 -1.58 -15.14 22.19
C ASP A 29 -0.53 -16.26 22.33
N SER A 30 -0.94 -17.53 22.26
CA SER A 30 -0.05 -18.69 22.41
C SER A 30 0.50 -19.26 21.10
N THR A 31 -0.06 -18.88 19.95
CA THR A 31 0.26 -19.49 18.66
C THR A 31 1.01 -18.52 17.76
N SER A 32 2.26 -18.86 17.42
CA SER A 32 3.12 -18.01 16.57
C SER A 32 2.51 -17.64 15.22
N VAL A 33 1.72 -18.54 14.63
CA VAL A 33 1.02 -18.31 13.34
C VAL A 33 0.01 -17.17 13.47
N TRP A 34 -0.76 -17.14 14.57
CA TRP A 34 -1.70 -16.04 14.81
C TRP A 34 -1.00 -14.72 15.12
N GLN A 35 0.13 -14.76 15.84
CA GLN A 35 0.96 -13.56 16.07
C GLN A 35 1.50 -13.00 14.73
N THR A 36 1.91 -13.89 13.82
CA THR A 36 2.33 -13.49 12.47
C THR A 36 1.17 -12.90 11.67
N ALA A 37 -0.04 -13.48 11.77
CA ALA A 37 -1.23 -12.96 11.11
C ALA A 37 -1.62 -11.56 11.62
N LEU A 38 -1.53 -11.33 12.93
CA LEU A 38 -1.78 -10.01 13.52
C LEU A 38 -0.75 -8.97 13.04
N LYS A 39 0.52 -9.34 12.94
CA LYS A 39 1.54 -8.45 12.35
C LYS A 39 1.25 -8.13 10.89
N ALA A 40 0.82 -9.12 10.11
CA ALA A 40 0.45 -8.90 8.71
C ALA A 40 -0.75 -7.96 8.58
N LEU A 41 -1.73 -8.12 9.46
CA LEU A 41 -2.89 -7.22 9.52
C LEU A 41 -2.48 -5.80 9.88
N ASP A 42 -1.60 -5.64 10.85
CA ASP A 42 -1.07 -4.35 11.26
C ASP A 42 -0.32 -3.66 10.10
N VAL A 43 0.58 -4.39 9.43
CA VAL A 43 1.27 -3.89 8.23
C VAL A 43 0.28 -3.47 7.15
N THR A 44 -0.74 -4.30 6.88
CA THR A 44 -1.75 -4.00 5.85
C THR A 44 -2.56 -2.76 6.20
N ASN A 45 -2.95 -2.60 7.46
CA ASN A 45 -3.74 -1.45 7.91
C ASN A 45 -2.93 -0.14 7.88
N HIS A 46 -1.60 -0.22 7.96
CA HIS A 46 -0.69 0.93 7.91
C HIS A 46 0.05 1.06 6.57
N SER A 47 -0.42 0.37 5.53
CA SER A 47 0.19 0.39 4.21
C SER A 47 -0.74 1.01 3.18
N ALA A 48 -0.13 1.72 2.22
CA ALA A 48 -0.81 2.22 1.04
C ALA A 48 0.02 1.89 -0.21
N PRO A 49 -0.62 1.60 -1.36
CA PRO A 49 0.11 1.42 -2.60
C PRO A 49 0.83 2.71 -2.98
N VAL A 50 2.12 2.61 -3.28
CA VAL A 50 2.89 3.73 -3.86
C VAL A 50 3.05 3.46 -5.34
N LEU A 51 2.48 4.33 -6.17
CA LEU A 51 2.55 4.29 -7.62
C LEU A 51 3.54 5.33 -8.10
N THR A 52 4.59 4.87 -8.73
CA THR A 52 5.56 5.75 -9.35
C THR A 52 5.12 6.13 -10.75
N VAL A 53 5.23 7.40 -11.10
CA VAL A 53 4.75 7.93 -12.37
C VAL A 53 5.80 8.79 -13.05
N GLU A 54 5.93 8.64 -14.37
CA GLU A 54 6.69 9.56 -15.22
C GLU A 54 5.88 10.83 -15.52
N LYS A 55 4.58 10.69 -15.62
CA LYS A 55 3.59 11.78 -15.78
C LYS A 55 2.26 11.36 -15.20
N LEU A 56 1.69 12.18 -14.33
CA LEU A 56 0.38 11.92 -13.71
C LEU A 56 -0.74 11.88 -14.75
N GLU A 57 -0.68 12.78 -15.72
CA GLU A 57 -1.66 12.90 -16.82
C GLU A 57 -1.62 11.72 -17.79
N GLY A 58 -0.61 10.86 -17.71
CA GLY A 58 -0.53 9.60 -18.44
C GLY A 58 -1.44 8.50 -17.89
N LEU A 59 -1.91 8.65 -16.65
CA LEU A 59 -2.87 7.74 -16.06
C LEU A 59 -4.28 8.03 -16.58
N ALA A 60 -4.97 6.98 -17.02
CA ALA A 60 -6.29 7.10 -17.66
C ALA A 60 -7.29 7.85 -16.79
N GLU A 61 -7.26 7.64 -15.48
CA GLU A 61 -8.18 8.27 -14.52
C GLU A 61 -7.97 9.78 -14.46
N PHE A 62 -6.73 10.26 -14.47
CA PHE A 62 -6.41 11.69 -14.51
C PHE A 62 -6.67 12.29 -15.91
N ALA A 63 -6.32 11.56 -16.97
CA ALA A 63 -6.55 12.00 -18.34
C ALA A 63 -8.03 12.17 -18.66
N ASN A 64 -8.89 11.31 -18.13
CA ASN A 64 -10.35 11.31 -18.36
C ASN A 64 -11.13 12.15 -17.33
N GLY A 65 -10.46 12.77 -16.36
CA GLY A 65 -11.09 13.55 -15.30
C GLY A 65 -11.80 12.72 -14.21
N ASN A 66 -11.59 11.39 -14.18
CA ASN A 66 -12.09 10.51 -13.12
C ASN A 66 -11.28 10.68 -11.83
N ALA A 67 -10.06 11.18 -11.93
CA ALA A 67 -9.27 11.63 -10.81
C ALA A 67 -8.77 13.06 -11.06
N MET A 68 -8.70 13.87 -10.02
CA MET A 68 -8.23 15.24 -10.12
C MET A 68 -7.52 15.68 -8.83
N VAL A 69 -6.53 16.54 -8.96
CA VAL A 69 -5.91 17.24 -7.82
C VAL A 69 -6.89 18.31 -7.37
N THR A 70 -7.29 18.27 -6.10
CA THR A 70 -8.31 19.17 -5.51
C THR A 70 -7.71 20.20 -4.57
N GLN A 71 -6.54 19.91 -4.00
CA GLN A 71 -5.79 20.84 -3.14
C GLN A 71 -4.30 20.76 -3.47
N GLY A 72 -3.61 21.88 -3.28
CA GLY A 72 -2.20 21.97 -3.62
C GLY A 72 -1.99 22.00 -5.14
N ARG A 73 -1.07 21.19 -5.64
CA ARG A 73 -0.68 21.15 -7.05
C ARG A 73 -0.27 19.77 -7.52
N SER A 74 -0.22 19.57 -8.83
CA SER A 74 0.42 18.42 -9.47
C SER A 74 1.93 18.56 -9.46
N PHE A 75 2.64 17.54 -9.95
CA PHE A 75 4.09 17.55 -10.09
C PHE A 75 4.54 18.53 -11.17
N PHE A 76 5.67 19.17 -10.94
CA PHE A 76 6.39 19.91 -11.98
C PHE A 76 7.30 18.97 -12.77
N GLN A 77 7.57 19.31 -14.03
CA GLN A 77 8.48 18.52 -14.87
C GLN A 77 9.85 18.30 -14.20
N GLN A 78 10.38 19.34 -13.56
CA GLN A 78 11.65 19.27 -12.85
C GLN A 78 11.65 18.23 -11.70
N GLU A 79 10.50 18.02 -11.04
CA GLU A 79 10.36 17.02 -9.95
C GLU A 79 10.39 15.60 -10.48
N TYR A 80 9.77 15.37 -11.65
CA TYR A 80 9.92 14.09 -12.36
C TYR A 80 11.38 13.84 -12.79
N ASP A 81 12.01 14.86 -13.37
CA ASP A 81 13.36 14.74 -13.90
C ASP A 81 14.42 14.48 -12.83
N SER A 82 14.26 15.14 -11.68
CA SER A 82 15.19 15.04 -10.53
C SER A 82 14.89 13.86 -9.60
N GLY A 83 13.70 13.26 -9.69
CA GLY A 83 13.26 12.30 -8.69
C GLY A 83 13.06 12.93 -7.31
N ALA A 84 12.44 14.12 -7.28
CA ALA A 84 12.19 14.81 -6.03
C ALA A 84 11.34 13.96 -5.08
N ALA A 85 11.65 13.99 -3.78
CA ALA A 85 10.87 13.29 -2.75
C ALA A 85 9.59 14.08 -2.42
N VAL A 86 8.67 14.12 -3.38
CA VAL A 86 7.36 14.76 -3.27
C VAL A 86 6.27 13.75 -3.65
N CYS A 87 5.08 13.89 -3.07
CA CYS A 87 3.98 12.97 -3.34
C CYS A 87 2.62 13.65 -3.41
N LEU A 88 1.68 12.94 -4.06
CA LEU A 88 0.26 13.20 -4.00
C LEU A 88 -0.41 12.07 -3.23
N ILE A 89 -1.34 12.40 -2.35
CA ILE A 89 -2.15 11.43 -1.60
C ILE A 89 -3.64 11.69 -1.81
N SER A 90 -4.46 10.67 -1.57
CA SER A 90 -5.92 10.86 -1.66
C SER A 90 -6.44 11.75 -0.52
N GLU A 91 -7.55 12.48 -0.76
CA GLU A 91 -8.24 13.22 0.30
C GLU A 91 -8.69 12.34 1.46
N SER A 92 -9.06 11.09 1.19
CA SER A 92 -9.43 10.13 2.24
C SER A 92 -8.24 9.76 3.11
N LEU A 93 -7.10 9.42 2.50
CA LEU A 93 -5.88 9.10 3.24
C LEU A 93 -5.41 10.29 4.09
N ALA A 94 -5.46 11.50 3.52
CA ALA A 94 -5.13 12.73 4.22
C ALA A 94 -6.03 12.95 5.44
N ARG A 95 -7.36 12.85 5.26
CA ARG A 95 -8.35 13.03 6.32
C ARG A 95 -8.22 12.00 7.43
N GLU A 96 -8.01 10.74 7.09
CA GLU A 96 -7.92 9.63 8.05
C GLU A 96 -6.66 9.72 8.90
N ASN A 97 -5.58 10.31 8.38
CA ASN A 97 -4.31 10.46 9.08
C ASN A 97 -4.02 11.90 9.55
N GLY A 98 -4.95 12.83 9.36
CA GLY A 98 -4.76 14.24 9.76
C GLY A 98 -3.67 14.98 9.00
N LEU A 99 -3.40 14.58 7.74
CA LEU A 99 -2.34 15.10 6.89
C LEU A 99 -2.86 16.25 5.99
N ASN A 100 -1.99 17.19 5.67
CA ASN A 100 -2.27 18.35 4.83
C ASN A 100 -1.19 18.54 3.76
N VAL A 101 -1.48 19.35 2.78
CA VAL A 101 -0.46 19.81 1.81
C VAL A 101 0.65 20.56 2.55
N GLY A 102 1.89 20.17 2.30
CA GLY A 102 3.09 20.69 2.96
C GLY A 102 3.60 19.81 4.10
N ASP A 103 2.81 18.85 4.58
CA ASP A 103 3.25 17.93 5.62
C ASP A 103 4.25 16.91 5.06
N SER A 104 5.07 16.37 5.96
CA SER A 104 5.99 15.29 5.67
C SER A 104 5.31 13.94 5.84
N LEU A 105 5.55 13.04 4.89
CA LEU A 105 5.06 11.66 4.89
C LEU A 105 6.26 10.69 4.83
N PRO A 106 6.71 10.15 5.98
CA PRO A 106 7.75 9.13 5.99
C PRO A 106 7.19 7.80 5.49
N LEU A 107 7.79 7.24 4.46
CA LEU A 107 7.40 5.95 3.87
C LEU A 107 8.57 4.97 3.92
N SER A 108 8.26 3.75 4.35
CA SER A 108 9.12 2.58 4.16
C SER A 108 8.64 1.83 2.93
N LEU A 109 9.37 1.94 1.82
CA LEU A 109 8.99 1.36 0.54
C LEU A 109 9.44 -0.11 0.47
N TYR A 110 8.52 -0.97 0.06
CA TYR A 110 8.78 -2.36 -0.27
C TYR A 110 8.43 -2.56 -1.73
N GLU A 111 9.27 -3.25 -2.46
CA GLU A 111 8.93 -3.66 -3.82
C GLU A 111 7.91 -4.80 -3.75
N ASP A 112 6.79 -4.66 -4.48
CA ASP A 112 5.81 -5.73 -4.60
C ASP A 112 6.23 -6.69 -5.72
N ASP A 113 6.12 -8.00 -5.47
CA ASP A 113 6.40 -9.01 -6.48
C ASP A 113 5.27 -8.99 -7.54
N PRO A 114 5.57 -8.68 -8.80
CA PRO A 114 4.55 -8.64 -9.86
C PRO A 114 3.91 -10.01 -10.14
N GLY A 115 4.52 -11.10 -9.67
CA GLY A 115 3.97 -12.46 -9.75
C GLY A 115 2.95 -12.79 -8.66
N LEU A 116 2.78 -11.92 -7.68
CA LEU A 116 1.86 -12.11 -6.57
C LEU A 116 0.75 -11.06 -6.61
N PRO A 117 -0.47 -11.38 -6.14
CA PRO A 117 -1.51 -10.38 -5.96
C PRO A 117 -1.04 -9.27 -5.00
N PRO A 118 -1.48 -8.02 -5.15
CA PRO A 118 -1.18 -6.95 -4.21
C PRO A 118 -1.47 -7.33 -2.75
N ILE A 119 -0.71 -6.78 -1.80
CA ILE A 119 -0.81 -7.14 -0.37
C ILE A 119 -2.25 -7.08 0.15
N TYR A 120 -3.02 -6.06 -0.24
CA TYR A 120 -4.43 -5.93 0.16
C TYR A 120 -5.33 -7.03 -0.42
N ALA A 121 -5.10 -7.47 -1.67
CA ALA A 121 -5.87 -8.56 -2.29
C ALA A 121 -5.55 -9.90 -1.63
N ARG A 122 -4.30 -10.12 -1.25
CA ARG A 122 -3.85 -11.31 -0.50
C ARG A 122 -4.52 -11.37 0.86
N PHE A 123 -4.73 -10.21 1.50
CA PHE A 123 -5.42 -10.14 2.79
C PHE A 123 -6.92 -10.42 2.66
N GLN A 124 -7.59 -9.93 1.60
CA GLN A 124 -9.00 -10.24 1.36
C GLN A 124 -9.24 -11.74 1.10
N GLU A 125 -8.34 -12.40 0.39
CA GLU A 125 -8.39 -13.85 0.22
C GLU A 125 -8.19 -14.60 1.54
N SER A 126 -7.44 -14.00 2.49
CA SER A 126 -7.20 -14.58 3.79
C SER A 126 -8.33 -14.44 4.81
N CYS A 127 -9.39 -13.72 4.54
CA CYS A 127 -10.61 -13.72 5.35
C CYS A 127 -11.45 -15.01 5.19
N ASN A 128 -11.03 -15.95 4.36
CA ASN A 128 -11.58 -17.29 4.29
C ASN A 128 -10.99 -18.15 5.44
N PRO A 129 -11.74 -18.97 6.18
CA PRO A 129 -11.24 -19.76 7.32
C PRO A 129 -10.14 -20.80 7.00
N ARG A 130 -9.72 -20.89 5.74
CA ARG A 130 -8.55 -21.68 5.30
C ARG A 130 -7.46 -20.81 4.64
N ALA A 131 -7.45 -19.54 4.93
CA ALA A 131 -6.62 -18.60 4.23
C ALA A 131 -5.18 -18.61 4.71
N SER A 132 -4.29 -18.30 3.78
CA SER A 132 -2.87 -18.05 4.03
C SER A 132 -2.63 -16.55 4.19
N VAL A 133 -1.79 -16.18 5.14
CA VAL A 133 -1.34 -14.82 5.32
C VAL A 133 0.06 -14.68 4.73
N PHE A 134 0.25 -13.68 3.91
CA PHE A 134 1.55 -13.36 3.33
C PHE A 134 2.15 -12.18 4.08
N VAL A 135 3.35 -12.34 4.58
CA VAL A 135 4.10 -11.30 5.30
C VAL A 135 5.43 -11.13 4.61
N PRO A 136 5.85 -9.90 4.31
CA PRO A 136 7.22 -9.66 3.85
C PRO A 136 8.19 -10.17 4.92
N GLN A 137 9.05 -11.13 4.59
CA GLN A 137 10.03 -11.68 5.53
C GLN A 137 11.35 -10.93 5.46
N GLU A 138 11.84 -10.72 4.25
CA GLU A 138 13.00 -9.90 3.95
C GLU A 138 12.76 -9.31 2.57
N GLY A 139 13.16 -8.06 2.38
CA GLY A 139 12.99 -7.44 1.08
C GLY A 139 13.76 -6.14 1.00
N PHE A 140 13.93 -5.66 -0.21
CA PHE A 140 14.52 -4.37 -0.42
C PHE A 140 13.63 -3.32 0.26
N ARG A 141 14.25 -2.45 1.04
CA ARG A 141 13.58 -1.41 1.80
C ARG A 141 14.29 -0.10 1.55
N GLN A 142 13.53 0.87 1.07
CA GLN A 142 13.94 2.25 1.01
C GLN A 142 13.10 3.06 2.01
N GLU A 143 13.75 3.81 2.89
CA GLU A 143 13.10 4.80 3.74
C GLU A 143 13.25 6.16 3.08
N THR A 144 12.15 6.82 2.80
CA THR A 144 12.12 8.13 2.15
C THR A 144 11.06 8.99 2.82
N GLU A 145 11.42 10.21 3.12
CA GLU A 145 10.52 11.23 3.63
C GLU A 145 10.00 12.07 2.46
N TYR A 146 8.73 11.91 2.13
CA TYR A 146 8.08 12.64 1.06
C TYR A 146 7.38 13.89 1.58
N THR A 147 7.42 14.99 0.83
CA THR A 147 6.57 16.14 1.08
C THR A 147 5.26 16.00 0.29
N ILE A 148 4.12 16.13 0.96
CA ILE A 148 2.80 16.13 0.32
C ILE A 148 2.62 17.45 -0.42
N ILE A 149 2.60 17.42 -1.75
CA ILE A 149 2.44 18.63 -2.59
C ILE A 149 1.00 18.85 -3.06
N GLY A 150 0.15 17.84 -2.94
CA GLY A 150 -1.25 17.98 -3.28
C GLY A 150 -2.08 16.78 -2.85
N LEU A 151 -3.38 17.03 -2.78
CA LEU A 151 -4.40 16.02 -2.51
C LEU A 151 -5.20 15.78 -3.77
N TYR A 152 -5.53 14.51 -4.03
CA TYR A 152 -6.39 14.16 -5.16
C TYR A 152 -7.68 13.48 -4.69
N ARG A 153 -8.71 13.59 -5.51
CA ARG A 153 -9.95 12.84 -5.38
C ARG A 153 -10.17 12.00 -6.61
N GLN A 154 -10.62 10.78 -6.40
CA GLN A 154 -11.08 9.88 -7.45
C GLN A 154 -12.62 9.83 -7.42
N SER A 155 -13.26 9.82 -8.58
CA SER A 155 -14.70 9.61 -8.71
C SER A 155 -15.07 8.23 -8.16
N SER A 156 -16.17 8.16 -7.40
CA SER A 156 -16.62 6.90 -6.76
C SER A 156 -17.24 5.89 -7.73
N GLU A 157 -17.33 6.18 -9.00
CA GLU A 157 -17.72 5.20 -10.00
C GLU A 157 -16.55 4.24 -10.21
N TRP A 158 -16.69 3.07 -9.60
CA TRP A 158 -15.76 1.93 -9.75
C TRP A 158 -15.75 1.46 -11.21
N VAL A 159 -14.99 2.13 -12.04
CA VAL A 159 -14.60 1.57 -13.32
C VAL A 159 -13.46 0.60 -13.02
N THR A 160 -13.80 -0.67 -12.84
CA THR A 160 -12.83 -1.76 -12.76
C THR A 160 -12.17 -1.97 -14.12
N THR A 161 -11.32 -1.03 -14.52
CA THR A 161 -10.40 -1.26 -15.61
C THR A 161 -9.14 -1.93 -15.03
N PRO A 162 -8.46 -2.80 -15.77
CA PRO A 162 -7.22 -3.42 -15.32
C PRO A 162 -6.10 -2.44 -14.95
N THR A 163 -6.28 -1.16 -15.28
CA THR A 163 -5.35 -0.06 -15.06
C THR A 163 -5.75 0.90 -13.94
N SER A 164 -6.88 0.63 -13.26
CA SER A 164 -7.34 1.50 -12.17
C SER A 164 -6.47 1.31 -10.93
N PHE A 165 -6.05 2.41 -10.33
CA PHE A 165 -5.38 2.40 -9.03
C PHE A 165 -6.40 2.39 -7.88
N THR A 166 -5.97 1.96 -6.70
CA THR A 166 -6.84 1.95 -5.52
C THR A 166 -7.06 3.38 -4.99
N PRO A 167 -8.22 3.66 -4.37
CA PRO A 167 -8.58 5.02 -3.90
C PRO A 167 -7.56 5.66 -2.94
N ASN A 168 -6.77 4.87 -2.23
CA ASN A 168 -5.78 5.34 -1.25
C ASN A 168 -4.34 5.22 -1.75
N SER A 169 -4.12 5.23 -3.06
CA SER A 169 -2.76 5.22 -3.62
C SER A 169 -2.00 6.52 -3.34
N VAL A 170 -0.72 6.40 -3.11
CA VAL A 170 0.24 7.51 -3.05
C VAL A 170 0.93 7.59 -4.41
N PHE A 171 0.96 8.75 -5.05
CA PHE A 171 1.73 8.96 -6.27
C PHE A 171 3.04 9.67 -5.98
N ALA A 172 4.11 9.20 -6.59
CA ALA A 172 5.44 9.81 -6.48
C ALA A 172 6.15 9.80 -7.85
N PRO A 173 7.11 10.72 -8.11
CA PRO A 173 7.93 10.66 -9.30
C PRO A 173 8.69 9.33 -9.40
N GLU A 174 8.74 8.72 -10.58
CA GLU A 174 9.37 7.41 -10.75
C GLU A 174 10.82 7.38 -10.25
N LYS A 175 11.59 8.42 -10.54
CA LYS A 175 13.00 8.50 -10.13
C LYS A 175 13.20 8.77 -8.62
N SER A 176 12.15 9.04 -7.85
CA SER A 176 12.24 9.17 -6.39
C SER A 176 12.40 7.82 -5.68
N VAL A 177 12.07 6.74 -6.38
CA VAL A 177 12.21 5.36 -5.89
C VAL A 177 13.44 4.73 -6.54
N THR A 178 14.48 4.49 -5.74
CA THR A 178 15.78 3.98 -6.20
C THR A 178 15.90 2.45 -6.09
N CYS A 179 14.82 1.78 -5.68
CA CYS A 179 14.79 0.33 -5.49
C CYS A 179 14.99 -0.50 -6.78
N ARG A 180 15.10 0.16 -7.93
CA ARG A 180 15.24 -0.50 -9.23
C ARG A 180 16.71 -0.56 -9.66
N THR A 181 17.49 -1.45 -9.11
CA THR A 181 18.78 -1.84 -9.70
C THR A 181 19.00 -3.33 -9.58
#